data_4b9097a7feae7e0db6ff909118d235e4
#
_entry.id   4b9097a7feae7e0db6ff909118d235e4
#
_cell.length_a   1.000
_cell.length_b   1.000
_cell.length_c   1.000
_cell.angle_alpha   90.00
_cell.angle_beta   90.00
_cell.angle_gamma   90.00
#
_symmetry.space_group_name_H-M   'P 1'
#
loop_
_entity.id
_entity.type
_entity.pdbx_description
1 polymer ?
#
loop_
_entity_poly.entity_id
_entity_poly.type
_entity_poly.pdbx_seq_one_letter_code
_entity_poly.pdbx_strand_id
1 'polypeptide(L)'
;MKLFKEISNRLLSIALVSSLIITGTSCSDDDNNSGTNNLWDISGNTVVSIKPERYKLQRNPLQGWVIYGGIGDGMMMNFWDLYDNFESSEGQVRVADYGTTIYIRGAWSDFNPEEGVYIWQDGVDTKPAQRFRMLVNGAKERGLKLAFTFVTDSRDKHYNFTPEYVKEAGAQGFETTTGSVKVWSPYPDDPIFQEKYEQFLTDFAAKYNNPDEVQFVSGFGLGKWGETHTLKYSTGDDTPRYAVTEWISSLMARLFTKVPIVINYHRCIMSGKEYDNSGLEESENLINLCVNKGFSLRHDAFGMKTYYSNWERGYAATQRFNRPFIMEGGWVESSHGGSIKGDGYANFAEVRQGEFDEAKGANVNMMDLRFDSNVNSGETHSWFNTAFNLVKKFIAEGGYRLYPDKVSVPTSVTTGGKVSITHRWSNLGWGYCPTNIPQWNQKYKVAFALLDKTTEQPVYTFVNEEPRLCDWVHGSPKTYNYQFSLTGVNSGEYIWAVGLVDTTKDNAIGIEISAKDGLTDEGWLKLTDVTVR
;
A
#
# COMPACT_ATOMS: atom_id res chain seq x y z
N MET A 1 54.86 -23.05 -21.12
CA MET A 1 54.83 -22.91 -22.57
C MET A 1 54.26 -24.21 -23.12
N LYS A 2 53.18 -24.18 -23.88
CA LYS A 2 52.33 -25.27 -24.33
C LYS A 2 51.40 -25.85 -23.24
N LEU A 3 50.20 -25.26 -23.10
CA LEU A 3 48.89 -25.91 -23.01
C LEU A 3 47.85 -24.82 -22.75
N PHE A 4 47.49 -24.06 -23.75
CA PHE A 4 46.29 -23.24 -23.85
C PHE A 4 46.06 -22.88 -25.31
N LYS A 5 45.65 -23.89 -26.07
CA LYS A 5 45.04 -23.72 -27.39
C LYS A 5 44.18 -24.96 -27.58
N GLU A 6 42.91 -24.77 -27.40
CA GLU A 6 41.80 -25.55 -27.92
C GLU A 6 40.61 -25.40 -26.99
N ILE A 7 39.79 -24.43 -27.21
CA ILE A 7 38.34 -24.36 -27.06
C ILE A 7 37.95 -22.91 -27.46
N SER A 8 38.04 -22.67 -28.74
CA SER A 8 37.46 -21.47 -29.33
C SER A 8 37.11 -21.82 -30.78
N ASN A 9 35.98 -22.49 -30.95
CA ASN A 9 35.30 -22.61 -32.24
C ASN A 9 34.03 -23.43 -32.02
N ARG A 10 32.96 -22.77 -31.71
CA ARG A 10 31.56 -23.09 -32.06
C ARG A 10 30.66 -22.15 -31.31
N LEU A 11 30.24 -21.11 -31.95
CA LEU A 11 28.96 -20.38 -31.82
C LEU A 11 29.11 -19.04 -32.57
N LEU A 12 29.22 -19.15 -33.88
CA LEU A 12 28.92 -18.05 -34.78
C LEU A 12 27.77 -18.54 -35.62
N SER A 13 26.59 -18.05 -35.44
CA SER A 13 25.56 -17.93 -36.46
C SER A 13 24.28 -17.38 -35.90
N ILE A 14 23.92 -16.28 -36.50
CA ILE A 14 22.62 -15.72 -36.81
C ILE A 14 22.15 -14.65 -35.82
N ALA A 15 22.61 -13.43 -36.06
CA ALA A 15 21.86 -12.21 -35.79
C ALA A 15 21.10 -11.86 -37.09
N LEU A 16 19.80 -12.13 -37.14
CA LEU A 16 18.88 -11.55 -38.10
C LEU A 16 18.24 -10.34 -37.48
N VAL A 17 18.65 -9.16 -37.91
CA VAL A 17 17.96 -7.89 -37.67
C VAL A 17 16.72 -7.89 -38.56
N SER A 18 15.54 -8.02 -37.96
CA SER A 18 14.27 -7.66 -38.60
C SER A 18 13.70 -6.42 -37.92
N SER A 19 13.91 -5.29 -38.59
CA SER A 19 13.20 -4.05 -38.35
C SER A 19 11.71 -4.24 -38.63
N LEU A 20 10.88 -4.34 -37.58
CA LEU A 20 9.43 -4.25 -37.73
C LEU A 20 9.01 -2.79 -37.60
N ILE A 21 8.56 -2.24 -38.69
CA ILE A 21 7.79 -1.01 -38.79
C ILE A 21 6.43 -1.31 -38.14
N ILE A 22 6.14 -0.73 -36.98
CA ILE A 22 4.81 -0.78 -36.41
C ILE A 22 3.96 0.31 -37.04
N THR A 23 3.23 -0.08 -38.11
CA THR A 23 2.06 0.68 -38.54
C THR A 23 0.92 0.38 -37.59
N GLY A 24 0.39 1.43 -36.95
CA GLY A 24 -0.79 1.32 -36.13
C GLY A 24 -1.97 0.77 -36.89
N THR A 25 -2.39 -0.44 -36.55
CA THR A 25 -3.70 -0.96 -36.92
C THR A 25 -4.58 -0.93 -35.72
N SER A 26 -5.63 -0.13 -35.80
CA SER A 26 -6.83 -0.22 -35.00
C SER A 26 -7.28 -1.68 -34.95
N CYS A 27 -7.29 -2.27 -33.74
CA CYS A 27 -7.95 -3.56 -33.56
C CYS A 27 -9.45 -3.35 -33.70
N SER A 28 -9.99 -3.73 -34.84
CA SER A 28 -11.39 -4.11 -34.98
C SER A 28 -11.55 -5.48 -34.32
N ASP A 29 -12.54 -5.61 -33.44
CA ASP A 29 -12.98 -6.89 -32.90
C ASP A 29 -13.53 -7.77 -34.03
N ASP A 30 -12.70 -8.64 -34.60
CA ASP A 30 -13.14 -9.74 -35.42
C ASP A 30 -13.33 -10.99 -34.54
N ASP A 31 -14.48 -11.05 -33.87
CA ASP A 31 -15.03 -12.28 -33.27
C ASP A 31 -15.62 -13.19 -34.38
N ASN A 32 -14.77 -13.75 -35.20
CA ASN A 32 -15.14 -14.83 -36.11
C ASN A 32 -14.45 -16.13 -35.71
N ASN A 33 -14.99 -16.78 -34.65
CA ASN A 33 -14.71 -18.19 -34.40
C ASN A 33 -16.04 -18.95 -34.27
N SER A 34 -16.41 -19.64 -35.35
CA SER A 34 -17.59 -20.49 -35.42
C SER A 34 -17.44 -21.69 -34.50
N GLY A 35 -18.17 -21.69 -33.38
CA GLY A 35 -18.35 -22.89 -32.55
C GLY A 35 -18.28 -22.72 -31.03
N THR A 36 -18.02 -21.52 -30.47
CA THR A 36 -18.14 -21.27 -29.05
C THR A 36 -19.42 -20.48 -28.76
N ASN A 37 -20.29 -21.00 -27.86
CA ASN A 37 -21.41 -20.24 -27.33
C ASN A 37 -20.88 -18.88 -26.85
N ASN A 38 -21.29 -17.81 -27.55
CA ASN A 38 -20.90 -16.44 -27.16
C ASN A 38 -21.47 -16.15 -25.77
N LEU A 39 -20.64 -16.11 -24.75
CA LEU A 39 -21.04 -15.87 -23.36
C LEU A 39 -21.86 -14.58 -23.17
N TRP A 40 -21.82 -13.68 -24.15
CA TRP A 40 -22.53 -12.39 -24.14
C TRP A 40 -23.89 -12.45 -24.81
N ASP A 41 -24.18 -13.49 -25.59
CA ASP A 41 -25.44 -13.68 -26.31
C ASP A 41 -26.39 -14.55 -25.51
N ILE A 42 -26.86 -14.01 -24.37
CA ILE A 42 -27.85 -14.65 -23.50
C ILE A 42 -29.23 -14.07 -23.87
N SER A 43 -30.13 -14.92 -24.32
CA SER A 43 -31.49 -14.50 -24.70
C SER A 43 -32.19 -13.78 -23.53
N GLY A 44 -32.73 -12.59 -23.78
CA GLY A 44 -33.39 -11.74 -22.78
C GLY A 44 -32.45 -10.85 -21.96
N ASN A 45 -31.13 -10.95 -22.18
CA ASN A 45 -30.17 -10.06 -21.55
C ASN A 45 -29.88 -8.83 -22.43
N THR A 46 -29.55 -7.74 -21.77
CA THR A 46 -28.92 -6.56 -22.39
C THR A 46 -27.47 -6.50 -21.96
N VAL A 47 -26.64 -5.98 -22.87
CA VAL A 47 -25.20 -5.82 -22.60
C VAL A 47 -24.91 -4.35 -22.34
N VAL A 48 -24.35 -4.05 -21.18
CA VAL A 48 -23.96 -2.72 -20.75
C VAL A 48 -22.42 -2.60 -20.82
N SER A 49 -21.94 -1.61 -21.57
CA SER A 49 -20.52 -1.26 -21.63
C SER A 49 -20.25 -0.06 -20.75
N ILE A 50 -19.26 -0.16 -19.89
CA ILE A 50 -18.94 0.85 -18.88
C ILE A 50 -17.71 1.65 -19.31
N LYS A 51 -17.81 2.99 -19.21
CA LYS A 51 -16.68 3.90 -19.47
C LYS A 51 -15.81 4.01 -18.22
N PRO A 52 -14.49 3.83 -18.33
CA PRO A 52 -13.59 3.96 -17.18
C PRO A 52 -13.38 5.40 -16.73
N GLU A 53 -13.22 5.60 -15.41
CA GLU A 53 -12.71 6.81 -14.79
C GLU A 53 -11.27 6.62 -14.33
N ARG A 54 -10.33 7.42 -14.87
CA ARG A 54 -8.90 7.28 -14.55
C ARG A 54 -8.39 8.32 -13.57
N TYR A 55 -8.93 9.54 -13.60
CA TYR A 55 -8.28 10.69 -12.98
C TYR A 55 -8.88 11.09 -11.63
N LYS A 56 -10.09 10.62 -11.31
CA LYS A 56 -10.70 10.84 -10.00
C LYS A 56 -9.93 10.10 -8.93
N LEU A 57 -9.53 10.79 -7.85
CA LEU A 57 -8.94 10.13 -6.69
C LEU A 57 -9.94 9.11 -6.11
N GLN A 58 -9.47 7.89 -5.93
CA GLN A 58 -10.19 6.83 -5.20
C GLN A 58 -9.47 6.57 -3.88
N ARG A 59 -10.23 6.47 -2.78
CA ARG A 59 -9.68 6.16 -1.46
C ARG A 59 -9.85 4.68 -1.11
N ASN A 60 -9.56 3.82 -2.08
CA ASN A 60 -9.56 2.39 -1.87
C ASN A 60 -8.46 1.95 -0.89
N PRO A 61 -8.66 0.87 -0.13
CA PRO A 61 -7.65 0.35 0.80
C PRO A 61 -6.34 -0.02 0.09
N LEU A 62 -5.19 0.25 0.73
CA LEU A 62 -3.84 -0.03 0.23
C LEU A 62 -3.60 0.50 -1.19
N GLN A 63 -3.98 1.74 -1.43
CA GLN A 63 -3.82 2.41 -2.72
C GLN A 63 -3.54 3.90 -2.55
N GLY A 64 -2.74 4.47 -3.46
CA GLY A 64 -2.60 5.93 -3.63
C GLY A 64 -1.41 6.52 -2.90
N TRP A 65 -1.37 7.86 -2.83
CA TRP A 65 -0.32 8.59 -2.17
C TRP A 65 -0.48 8.61 -0.65
N VAL A 66 0.65 8.50 0.04
CA VAL A 66 0.77 8.59 1.49
C VAL A 66 1.38 9.95 1.84
N ILE A 67 0.69 10.72 2.68
CA ILE A 67 1.22 11.94 3.27
C ILE A 67 2.01 11.53 4.51
N TYR A 68 3.19 12.12 4.72
CA TYR A 68 4.07 11.76 5.82
C TYR A 68 3.99 12.81 6.92
N GLY A 69 3.72 12.39 8.16
CA GLY A 69 3.67 13.24 9.34
C GLY A 69 4.49 12.68 10.50
N GLY A 70 4.99 13.54 11.37
CA GLY A 70 5.72 13.15 12.57
C GLY A 70 5.17 13.80 13.82
N ILE A 71 5.41 13.17 14.97
CA ILE A 71 4.95 13.67 16.29
C ILE A 71 6.08 14.12 17.21
N GLY A 72 7.34 13.83 16.85
CA GLY A 72 8.53 14.14 17.65
C GLY A 72 8.81 15.64 17.78
N ASP A 73 9.87 15.98 18.51
CA ASP A 73 10.30 17.36 18.69
C ASP A 73 10.64 18.06 17.38
N GLY A 74 10.30 19.35 17.29
CA GLY A 74 10.48 20.14 16.07
C GLY A 74 9.39 19.99 15.01
N MET A 75 8.41 19.09 15.19
CA MET A 75 7.30 18.93 14.26
C MET A 75 6.30 20.09 14.35
N MET A 76 5.77 20.50 13.20
CA MET A 76 4.89 21.66 13.07
C MET A 76 3.51 21.40 13.68
N MET A 77 3.01 22.37 14.46
CA MET A 77 1.62 22.34 14.95
C MET A 77 0.60 22.84 13.93
N ASN A 78 1.06 23.60 12.94
CA ASN A 78 0.24 24.13 11.84
C ASN A 78 0.36 23.28 10.55
N PHE A 79 0.60 21.98 10.70
CA PHE A 79 0.80 21.04 9.58
C PHE A 79 -0.32 21.13 8.54
N TRP A 80 -1.58 21.05 8.98
CA TRP A 80 -2.71 21.07 8.05
C TRP A 80 -2.93 22.43 7.40
N ASP A 81 -2.67 23.54 8.11
CA ASP A 81 -2.76 24.88 7.51
C ASP A 81 -1.78 25.02 6.34
N LEU A 82 -0.57 24.46 6.48
CA LEU A 82 0.45 24.47 5.43
C LEU A 82 0.09 23.53 4.28
N TYR A 83 -0.42 22.34 4.60
CA TYR A 83 -0.77 21.34 3.58
C TYR A 83 -2.11 21.62 2.88
N ASP A 84 -2.99 22.42 3.47
CA ASP A 84 -4.22 22.90 2.82
C ASP A 84 -3.97 24.10 1.90
N ASN A 85 -2.85 24.80 2.07
CA ASN A 85 -2.46 25.97 1.29
C ASN A 85 -1.09 25.76 0.61
N PHE A 86 -0.87 24.57 0.08
CA PHE A 86 0.43 24.16 -0.46
C PHE A 86 0.65 24.73 -1.86
N GLU A 87 1.82 25.33 -2.10
CA GLU A 87 2.17 25.86 -3.43
C GLU A 87 2.65 24.75 -4.35
N SER A 88 2.03 24.63 -5.51
CA SER A 88 2.43 23.71 -6.57
C SER A 88 2.83 24.47 -7.84
N SER A 89 3.41 23.78 -8.80
CA SER A 89 3.70 24.36 -10.12
C SER A 89 2.48 24.87 -10.89
N GLU A 90 1.27 24.54 -10.44
CA GLU A 90 0.00 24.94 -11.07
C GLU A 90 -0.84 25.86 -10.16
N GLY A 91 -0.26 26.40 -9.08
CA GLY A 91 -0.92 27.22 -8.09
C GLY A 91 -1.17 26.50 -6.77
N GLN A 92 -1.93 27.12 -5.89
CA GLN A 92 -2.21 26.61 -4.55
C GLN A 92 -3.12 25.39 -4.58
N VAL A 93 -2.77 24.36 -3.81
CA VAL A 93 -3.53 23.09 -3.72
C VAL A 93 -3.63 22.62 -2.27
N ARG A 94 -4.58 21.73 -2.02
CA ARG A 94 -4.64 20.94 -0.79
C ARG A 94 -3.97 19.59 -1.04
N VAL A 95 -2.88 19.29 -0.34
CA VAL A 95 -2.14 18.03 -0.52
C VAL A 95 -3.04 16.80 -0.27
N ALA A 96 -3.96 16.90 0.69
CA ALA A 96 -4.91 15.83 1.02
C ALA A 96 -5.86 15.47 -0.14
N ASP A 97 -6.05 16.34 -1.13
CA ASP A 97 -6.89 16.05 -2.31
C ASP A 97 -6.19 15.09 -3.29
N TYR A 98 -4.91 14.81 -3.06
CA TYR A 98 -4.10 13.86 -3.84
C TYR A 98 -3.75 12.60 -3.04
N GLY A 99 -3.92 12.60 -1.71
CA GLY A 99 -3.55 11.52 -0.80
C GLY A 99 -4.72 10.66 -0.35
N THR A 100 -4.39 9.46 0.12
CA THR A 100 -5.37 8.51 0.69
C THR A 100 -5.09 8.21 2.16
N THR A 101 -3.88 8.45 2.60
CA THR A 101 -3.37 8.01 3.90
C THR A 101 -2.40 9.05 4.47
N ILE A 102 -2.41 9.23 5.78
CA ILE A 102 -1.32 9.89 6.51
C ILE A 102 -0.51 8.84 7.28
N TYR A 103 0.82 8.85 7.10
CA TYR A 103 1.77 8.01 7.80
C TYR A 103 2.37 8.76 8.96
N ILE A 104 2.06 8.35 10.19
CA ILE A 104 2.49 8.99 11.43
C ILE A 104 3.68 8.21 11.98
N ARG A 105 4.84 8.87 11.99
CA ARG A 105 6.09 8.33 12.53
C ARG A 105 6.45 9.04 13.83
N GLY A 106 6.87 8.29 14.85
CA GLY A 106 7.35 8.85 16.11
C GLY A 106 8.25 7.89 16.88
N ALA A 107 8.94 8.43 17.87
CA ALA A 107 9.65 7.60 18.83
C ALA A 107 8.65 6.80 19.67
N TRP A 108 9.01 5.60 20.11
CA TRP A 108 8.19 4.86 21.07
C TRP A 108 7.93 5.69 22.33
N SER A 109 8.94 6.43 22.82
CA SER A 109 8.80 7.33 23.97
C SER A 109 7.80 8.48 23.75
N ASP A 110 7.60 8.91 22.50
CA ASP A 110 6.56 9.90 22.16
C ASP A 110 5.15 9.31 22.26
N PHE A 111 4.97 8.05 21.82
CA PHE A 111 3.69 7.34 21.88
C PHE A 111 3.34 6.84 23.27
N ASN A 112 4.36 6.52 24.08
CA ASN A 112 4.21 5.90 25.39
C ASN A 112 5.22 6.55 26.38
N PRO A 113 4.92 7.76 26.87
CA PRO A 113 5.85 8.53 27.71
C PRO A 113 6.13 7.90 29.08
N GLU A 114 5.17 7.19 29.64
CA GLU A 114 5.26 6.49 30.92
C GLU A 114 4.62 5.10 30.78
N GLU A 115 4.97 4.15 31.64
CA GLU A 115 4.41 2.80 31.61
C GLU A 115 2.88 2.83 31.75
N GLY A 116 2.17 2.26 30.75
CA GLY A 116 0.70 2.25 30.70
C GLY A 116 0.05 3.60 30.32
N VAL A 117 0.84 4.61 30.00
CA VAL A 117 0.34 5.93 29.57
C VAL A 117 0.60 6.10 28.08
N TYR A 118 -0.46 6.32 27.30
CA TYR A 118 -0.38 6.41 25.84
C TYR A 118 -0.99 7.70 25.32
N ILE A 119 -0.39 8.31 24.31
CA ILE A 119 -0.82 9.61 23.76
C ILE A 119 -2.23 9.63 23.16
N TRP A 120 -2.83 8.48 22.90
CA TRP A 120 -4.21 8.35 22.42
C TRP A 120 -5.24 8.25 23.57
N GLN A 121 -4.80 8.23 24.82
CA GLN A 121 -5.68 8.24 25.99
C GLN A 121 -6.16 9.65 26.31
N ASP A 122 -7.36 9.74 26.87
CA ASP A 122 -7.89 11.01 27.36
C ASP A 122 -7.06 11.53 28.53
N GLY A 123 -6.84 12.85 28.56
CA GLY A 123 -6.11 13.52 29.64
C GLY A 123 -4.59 13.54 29.48
N VAL A 124 -4.01 12.79 28.53
CA VAL A 124 -2.57 12.89 28.22
C VAL A 124 -2.33 14.13 27.35
N ASP A 125 -1.59 15.11 27.88
CA ASP A 125 -1.38 16.41 27.23
C ASP A 125 0.10 16.78 27.05
N THR A 126 0.90 15.83 26.55
CA THR A 126 2.27 16.09 26.13
C THR A 126 2.29 16.76 24.74
N LYS A 127 3.40 17.41 24.38
CA LYS A 127 3.56 17.96 23.01
C LYS A 127 3.37 16.89 21.91
N PRO A 128 3.95 15.68 22.01
CA PRO A 128 3.65 14.60 21.07
C PRO A 128 2.16 14.24 21.02
N ALA A 129 1.46 14.21 22.18
CA ALA A 129 0.03 13.93 22.21
C ALA A 129 -0.80 15.03 21.51
N GLN A 130 -0.45 16.29 21.69
CA GLN A 130 -1.10 17.41 20.99
C GLN A 130 -0.92 17.31 19.48
N ARG A 131 0.32 17.04 19.02
CA ARG A 131 0.62 16.83 17.58
C ARG A 131 -0.11 15.61 17.03
N PHE A 132 -0.11 14.51 17.77
CA PHE A 132 -0.84 13.30 17.38
C PHE A 132 -2.33 13.58 17.16
N ARG A 133 -2.99 14.24 18.12
CA ARG A 133 -4.41 14.62 17.99
C ARG A 133 -4.64 15.55 16.79
N MET A 134 -3.77 16.52 16.59
CA MET A 134 -3.84 17.43 15.43
C MET A 134 -3.76 16.65 14.10
N LEU A 135 -2.79 15.72 13.97
CA LEU A 135 -2.63 14.92 12.76
C LEU A 135 -3.81 13.98 12.54
N VAL A 136 -4.26 13.25 13.59
CA VAL A 136 -5.36 12.28 13.50
C VAL A 136 -6.69 12.96 13.18
N ASN A 137 -7.03 14.04 13.90
CA ASN A 137 -8.29 14.77 13.66
C ASN A 137 -8.31 15.41 12.28
N GLY A 138 -7.21 16.06 11.89
CA GLY A 138 -7.12 16.67 10.59
C GLY A 138 -7.13 15.66 9.43
N ALA A 139 -6.56 14.46 9.64
CA ALA A 139 -6.68 13.36 8.68
C ALA A 139 -8.14 12.92 8.51
N LYS A 140 -8.85 12.74 9.62
CA LYS A 140 -10.28 12.36 9.61
C LYS A 140 -11.14 13.39 8.89
N GLU A 141 -10.94 14.68 9.15
CA GLU A 141 -11.65 15.78 8.47
C GLU A 141 -11.44 15.78 6.95
N ARG A 142 -10.27 15.28 6.49
CA ARG A 142 -9.90 15.19 5.07
C ARG A 142 -10.17 13.83 4.44
N GLY A 143 -10.79 12.89 5.17
CA GLY A 143 -11.11 11.55 4.70
C GLY A 143 -9.88 10.68 4.45
N LEU A 144 -8.75 10.96 5.13
CA LEU A 144 -7.53 10.16 5.06
C LEU A 144 -7.58 9.04 6.10
N LYS A 145 -7.03 7.88 5.76
CA LYS A 145 -6.73 6.83 6.74
C LYS A 145 -5.37 7.05 7.39
N LEU A 146 -5.16 6.41 8.53
CA LEU A 146 -3.92 6.48 9.28
C LEU A 146 -2.99 5.33 8.89
N ALA A 147 -1.70 5.55 8.98
CA ALA A 147 -0.69 4.50 9.01
C ALA A 147 0.35 4.87 10.07
N PHE A 148 1.02 3.88 10.65
CA PHE A 148 1.90 4.12 11.78
C PHE A 148 3.23 3.40 11.64
N THR A 149 4.27 4.01 12.20
CA THR A 149 5.53 3.35 12.55
C THR A 149 6.06 3.91 13.86
N PHE A 150 6.76 3.06 14.59
CA PHE A 150 7.43 3.38 15.84
C PHE A 150 8.94 3.30 15.62
N VAL A 151 9.72 4.04 16.38
CA VAL A 151 11.18 3.93 16.34
C VAL A 151 11.68 3.74 17.77
N THR A 152 12.44 2.69 17.99
CA THR A 152 13.01 2.36 19.32
C THR A 152 14.46 2.78 19.45
N ASP A 153 15.20 2.89 18.35
CA ASP A 153 16.62 3.19 18.33
C ASP A 153 16.86 4.70 18.30
N SER A 154 17.64 5.17 19.28
CA SER A 154 17.92 6.59 19.50
C SER A 154 19.19 7.08 18.79
N ARG A 155 19.92 6.24 18.06
CA ARG A 155 21.15 6.65 17.36
C ARG A 155 20.88 7.83 16.44
N ASP A 156 21.78 8.79 16.42
CA ASP A 156 21.70 10.07 15.69
C ASP A 156 20.52 11.00 16.10
N LYS A 157 19.89 10.74 17.25
CA LYS A 157 18.80 11.54 17.79
C LYS A 157 19.25 12.39 18.98
N HIS A 158 18.39 13.31 19.41
CA HIS A 158 18.68 14.26 20.49
C HIS A 158 17.99 13.90 21.81
N TYR A 159 17.24 12.80 21.87
CA TYR A 159 16.58 12.26 23.05
C TYR A 159 16.37 10.74 22.89
N ASN A 160 16.03 10.04 23.98
CA ASN A 160 15.80 8.62 23.95
C ASN A 160 14.48 8.28 23.24
N PHE A 161 14.56 7.46 22.19
CA PHE A 161 13.38 7.00 21.45
C PHE A 161 12.67 5.82 22.11
N THR A 162 13.36 5.09 23.01
CA THR A 162 12.74 4.13 23.92
C THR A 162 12.43 4.83 25.24
N PRO A 163 11.24 4.61 25.83
CA PRO A 163 10.85 5.23 27.10
C PRO A 163 11.84 4.91 28.24
N GLU A 164 12.06 5.86 29.14
CA GLU A 164 13.03 5.73 30.23
C GLU A 164 12.67 4.58 31.19
N TYR A 165 11.38 4.34 31.44
CA TYR A 165 10.95 3.24 32.31
C TYR A 165 11.42 1.86 31.85
N VAL A 166 11.73 1.69 30.55
CA VAL A 166 12.26 0.43 29.99
C VAL A 166 13.69 0.22 30.48
N LYS A 167 14.51 1.27 30.47
CA LYS A 167 15.87 1.26 31.01
C LYS A 167 15.87 1.08 32.53
N GLU A 168 14.99 1.78 33.23
CA GLU A 168 14.79 1.69 34.67
C GLU A 168 14.34 0.29 35.11
N ALA A 169 13.56 -0.41 34.28
CA ALA A 169 13.19 -1.82 34.51
C ALA A 169 14.39 -2.79 34.38
N GLY A 170 15.55 -2.32 33.91
CA GLY A 170 16.78 -3.09 33.81
C GLY A 170 17.13 -3.60 32.43
N ALA A 171 16.42 -3.17 31.37
CA ALA A 171 16.74 -3.55 30.00
C ALA A 171 18.17 -3.16 29.63
N GLN A 172 18.88 -4.08 28.99
CA GLN A 172 20.25 -3.85 28.53
C GLN A 172 20.23 -3.14 27.16
N GLY A 173 21.24 -2.34 26.92
CA GLY A 173 21.34 -1.54 25.71
C GLY A 173 22.71 -0.89 25.56
N PHE A 174 22.80 0.07 24.64
CA PHE A 174 24.04 0.78 24.34
C PHE A 174 23.81 2.28 24.28
N GLU A 175 24.85 3.04 24.57
CA GLU A 175 24.85 4.49 24.44
C GLU A 175 25.51 4.94 23.14
N THR A 176 25.01 6.02 22.57
CA THR A 176 25.65 6.75 21.47
C THR A 176 25.63 8.24 21.78
N THR A 177 26.48 9.00 21.08
CA THR A 177 26.57 10.44 21.28
C THR A 177 26.30 11.15 19.97
N THR A 178 25.34 12.07 19.97
CA THR A 178 25.03 12.95 18.83
C THR A 178 25.31 14.40 19.24
N GLY A 179 26.36 14.99 18.69
CA GLY A 179 26.85 16.28 19.17
C GLY A 179 27.31 16.18 20.63
N SER A 180 26.64 16.90 21.54
CA SER A 180 26.88 16.86 22.99
C SER A 180 25.89 16.00 23.76
N VAL A 181 24.91 15.41 23.07
CA VAL A 181 23.82 14.65 23.72
C VAL A 181 24.14 13.16 23.70
N LYS A 182 24.09 12.53 24.89
CA LYS A 182 24.12 11.08 25.02
C LYS A 182 22.69 10.54 24.95
N VAL A 183 22.49 9.51 24.15
CA VAL A 183 21.23 8.80 23.99
C VAL A 183 21.45 7.30 24.17
N TRP A 184 20.42 6.63 24.66
CA TRP A 184 20.42 5.20 24.92
C TRP A 184 19.46 4.48 23.95
N SER A 185 19.85 3.29 23.53
CA SER A 185 19.00 2.39 22.74
C SER A 185 19.07 0.99 23.32
N PRO A 186 17.96 0.24 23.39
CA PRO A 186 17.98 -1.14 23.88
C PRO A 186 18.63 -2.09 22.89
N TYR A 187 19.12 -3.21 23.38
CA TYR A 187 19.38 -4.38 22.52
C TYR A 187 18.03 -5.05 22.19
N PRO A 188 17.73 -5.34 20.91
CA PRO A 188 16.45 -5.94 20.52
C PRO A 188 16.29 -7.40 20.97
N ASP A 189 17.38 -8.05 21.39
CA ASP A 189 17.43 -9.39 21.99
C ASP A 189 17.36 -9.37 23.53
N ASP A 190 17.21 -8.22 24.16
CA ASP A 190 17.04 -8.11 25.61
C ASP A 190 15.61 -8.50 26.01
N PRO A 191 15.44 -9.44 27.00
CA PRO A 191 14.12 -9.94 27.35
C PRO A 191 13.20 -8.90 28.03
N ILE A 192 13.77 -7.94 28.77
CA ILE A 192 12.99 -6.88 29.41
C ILE A 192 12.49 -5.89 28.36
N PHE A 193 13.36 -5.51 27.41
CA PHE A 193 12.94 -4.71 26.26
C PHE A 193 11.80 -5.40 25.51
N GLN A 194 11.95 -6.70 25.21
CA GLN A 194 10.94 -7.46 24.48
C GLN A 194 9.61 -7.49 25.21
N GLU A 195 9.60 -7.72 26.53
CA GLU A 195 8.39 -7.72 27.38
C GLU A 195 7.68 -6.34 27.31
N LYS A 196 8.41 -5.25 27.52
CA LYS A 196 7.83 -3.90 27.54
C LYS A 196 7.34 -3.47 26.16
N TYR A 197 8.06 -3.83 25.10
CA TYR A 197 7.65 -3.52 23.74
C TYR A 197 6.44 -4.35 23.29
N GLU A 198 6.35 -5.62 23.70
CA GLU A 198 5.16 -6.45 23.49
C GLU A 198 3.92 -5.84 24.16
N GLN A 199 4.05 -5.34 25.40
CA GLN A 199 2.96 -4.66 26.10
C GLN A 199 2.48 -3.43 25.32
N PHE A 200 3.42 -2.56 24.91
CA PHE A 200 3.09 -1.38 24.10
C PHE A 200 2.35 -1.75 22.80
N LEU A 201 2.89 -2.71 22.03
CA LEU A 201 2.27 -3.14 20.77
C LEU A 201 0.90 -3.79 20.99
N THR A 202 0.69 -4.49 22.11
CA THR A 202 -0.59 -5.09 22.48
C THR A 202 -1.64 -4.00 22.74
N ASP A 203 -1.31 -2.98 23.52
CA ASP A 203 -2.22 -1.88 23.84
C ASP A 203 -2.48 -1.00 22.60
N PHE A 204 -1.46 -0.80 21.77
CA PHE A 204 -1.63 -0.11 20.49
C PHE A 204 -2.58 -0.90 19.55
N ALA A 205 -2.39 -2.20 19.42
CA ALA A 205 -3.25 -3.04 18.57
C ALA A 205 -4.68 -3.11 19.11
N ALA A 206 -4.88 -3.12 20.42
CA ALA A 206 -6.22 -3.06 21.03
C ALA A 206 -7.00 -1.82 20.57
N LYS A 207 -6.31 -0.69 20.33
CA LYS A 207 -6.92 0.55 19.82
C LYS A 207 -6.97 0.60 18.29
N TYR A 208 -5.88 0.24 17.59
CA TYR A 208 -5.65 0.57 16.20
C TYR A 208 -5.63 -0.64 15.24
N ASN A 209 -5.93 -1.87 15.69
CA ASN A 209 -6.23 -2.97 14.76
C ASN A 209 -7.64 -2.81 14.16
N ASN A 210 -7.92 -1.60 13.66
CA ASN A 210 -9.19 -1.16 13.10
C ASN A 210 -8.99 -0.72 11.63
N PRO A 211 -9.38 -1.54 10.64
CA PRO A 211 -9.17 -1.23 9.21
C PRO A 211 -10.05 -0.08 8.69
N ASP A 212 -11.01 0.40 9.49
CA ASP A 212 -11.81 1.57 9.12
C ASP A 212 -11.01 2.87 9.30
N GLU A 213 -10.09 2.90 10.25
CA GLU A 213 -9.26 4.05 10.56
C GLU A 213 -7.82 3.88 10.05
N VAL A 214 -7.28 2.65 10.11
CA VAL A 214 -5.86 2.37 9.87
C VAL A 214 -5.66 1.58 8.58
N GLN A 215 -4.78 2.09 7.74
CA GLN A 215 -4.43 1.51 6.45
C GLN A 215 -3.38 0.41 6.57
N PHE A 216 -2.33 0.67 7.35
CA PHE A 216 -1.26 -0.29 7.66
C PHE A 216 -0.44 0.14 8.88
N VAL A 217 0.27 -0.83 9.46
CA VAL A 217 1.34 -0.60 10.45
C VAL A 217 2.66 -1.05 9.85
N SER A 218 3.65 -0.16 9.85
CA SER A 218 4.92 -0.36 9.16
C SER A 218 6.05 -0.73 10.10
N GLY A 219 6.80 -1.74 9.69
CA GLY A 219 8.07 -2.14 10.27
C GLY A 219 7.96 -2.74 11.66
N PHE A 220 9.12 -3.09 12.21
CA PHE A 220 9.25 -3.59 13.58
C PHE A 220 9.58 -2.48 14.58
N GLY A 221 9.92 -1.29 14.09
CA GLY A 221 10.46 -0.21 14.92
C GLY A 221 11.90 -0.42 15.37
N LEU A 222 12.53 -1.51 14.98
CA LEU A 222 13.86 -1.91 15.39
C LEU A 222 14.94 -1.41 14.41
N GLY A 223 16.17 -1.26 14.91
CA GLY A 223 17.31 -0.81 14.14
C GLY A 223 17.31 0.70 13.90
N LYS A 224 18.32 1.17 13.16
CA LYS A 224 18.48 2.59 12.85
C LYS A 224 17.23 3.11 12.15
N TRP A 225 16.67 4.19 12.66
CA TRP A 225 15.44 4.82 12.16
C TRP A 225 14.17 3.95 12.19
N GLY A 226 14.23 2.75 12.80
CA GLY A 226 13.14 1.77 12.77
C GLY A 226 13.03 1.01 11.44
N GLU A 227 14.07 1.08 10.60
CA GLU A 227 14.10 0.55 9.23
C GLU A 227 14.71 -0.85 9.13
N THR A 228 14.90 -1.53 10.26
CA THR A 228 15.34 -2.93 10.34
C THR A 228 16.74 -3.22 9.79
N HIS A 229 17.64 -2.22 9.81
CA HIS A 229 19.06 -2.39 9.48
C HIS A 229 19.96 -1.78 10.56
N THR A 230 21.26 -2.09 10.48
CA THR A 230 22.28 -1.56 11.40
C THR A 230 21.93 -1.86 12.88
N LEU A 231 21.32 -3.03 13.16
CA LEU A 231 20.96 -3.41 14.51
C LEU A 231 22.22 -3.61 15.38
N LYS A 232 22.08 -3.40 16.68
CA LYS A 232 23.08 -3.82 17.65
C LYS A 232 22.45 -4.82 18.60
N TYR A 233 23.06 -5.99 18.69
CA TYR A 233 22.65 -7.07 19.57
C TYR A 233 23.57 -7.15 20.80
N SER A 234 23.07 -7.75 21.87
CA SER A 234 23.84 -7.93 23.12
C SER A 234 25.10 -8.77 22.93
N THR A 235 25.09 -9.68 21.96
CA THR A 235 26.24 -10.54 21.61
C THR A 235 27.37 -9.81 20.87
N GLY A 236 27.08 -8.61 20.32
CA GLY A 236 28.02 -7.85 19.49
C GLY A 236 28.12 -8.33 18.04
N ASP A 237 27.34 -9.32 17.64
CA ASP A 237 27.24 -9.86 16.27
C ASP A 237 25.78 -10.15 15.88
N ASP A 238 25.56 -10.70 14.69
CA ASP A 238 24.23 -11.00 14.16
C ASP A 238 23.64 -12.37 14.65
N THR A 239 24.25 -13.03 15.63
CA THR A 239 23.77 -14.33 16.16
C THR A 239 22.28 -14.30 16.58
N PRO A 240 21.73 -13.25 17.26
CA PRO A 240 20.31 -13.19 17.63
C PRO A 240 19.35 -12.84 16.49
N ARG A 241 19.85 -12.49 15.31
CA ARG A 241 19.07 -11.93 14.17
C ARG A 241 17.81 -12.73 13.85
N TYR A 242 17.94 -14.06 13.71
CA TYR A 242 16.79 -14.93 13.41
C TYR A 242 15.77 -14.94 14.55
N ALA A 243 16.24 -15.15 15.79
CA ALA A 243 15.35 -15.27 16.94
C ALA A 243 14.55 -13.97 17.19
N VAL A 244 15.20 -12.82 17.05
CA VAL A 244 14.53 -11.52 17.18
C VAL A 244 13.54 -11.29 16.04
N THR A 245 13.87 -11.66 14.81
CA THR A 245 12.95 -11.57 13.68
C THR A 245 11.74 -12.47 13.87
N GLU A 246 11.95 -13.71 14.33
CA GLU A 246 10.88 -14.67 14.63
C GLU A 246 9.96 -14.15 15.73
N TRP A 247 10.52 -13.62 16.83
CA TRP A 247 9.76 -13.04 17.93
C TRP A 247 8.86 -11.89 17.45
N ILE A 248 9.44 -10.83 16.87
CA ILE A 248 8.70 -9.63 16.55
C ILE A 248 7.68 -9.84 15.41
N SER A 249 8.04 -10.65 14.41
CA SER A 249 7.13 -10.96 13.31
C SER A 249 5.94 -11.81 13.77
N SER A 250 6.15 -12.77 14.66
CA SER A 250 5.07 -13.55 15.27
C SER A 250 4.17 -12.70 16.15
N LEU A 251 4.75 -11.82 16.95
CA LEU A 251 4.01 -10.89 17.78
C LEU A 251 3.09 -9.99 16.94
N MET A 252 3.63 -9.31 15.95
CA MET A 252 2.84 -8.40 15.11
C MET A 252 1.76 -9.13 14.31
N ALA A 253 2.06 -10.31 13.75
CA ALA A 253 1.07 -11.11 13.03
C ALA A 253 -0.10 -11.57 13.93
N ARG A 254 0.19 -11.86 15.21
CA ARG A 254 -0.83 -12.21 16.21
C ARG A 254 -1.70 -11.01 16.61
N LEU A 255 -1.11 -9.82 16.71
CA LEU A 255 -1.79 -8.61 17.16
C LEU A 255 -2.61 -7.91 16.06
N PHE A 256 -2.06 -7.83 14.85
CA PHE A 256 -2.67 -7.10 13.72
C PHE A 256 -3.35 -8.07 12.74
N THR A 257 -4.49 -8.61 13.15
CA THR A 257 -5.25 -9.59 12.36
C THR A 257 -6.18 -8.97 11.32
N LYS A 258 -6.45 -7.68 11.43
CA LYS A 258 -7.37 -6.93 10.55
C LYS A 258 -6.67 -5.84 9.75
N VAL A 259 -5.68 -5.18 10.36
CA VAL A 259 -4.88 -4.13 9.72
C VAL A 259 -3.64 -4.75 9.08
N PRO A 260 -3.37 -4.47 7.81
CA PRO A 260 -2.15 -4.93 7.14
C PRO A 260 -0.87 -4.49 7.85
N ILE A 261 0.06 -5.41 7.98
CA ILE A 261 1.40 -5.17 8.51
C ILE A 261 2.42 -5.19 7.38
N VAL A 262 3.41 -4.30 7.44
CA VAL A 262 4.37 -4.07 6.36
C VAL A 262 5.78 -4.16 6.90
N ILE A 263 6.67 -4.83 6.19
CA ILE A 263 8.09 -4.94 6.54
C ILE A 263 8.99 -4.37 5.46
N ASN A 264 10.04 -3.65 5.85
CA ASN A 264 11.07 -3.24 4.92
C ASN A 264 11.80 -4.47 4.36
N TYR A 265 11.78 -4.62 3.04
CA TYR A 265 12.55 -5.64 2.36
C TYR A 265 13.83 -5.02 1.79
N HIS A 266 14.95 -5.38 2.34
CA HIS A 266 16.25 -4.97 1.83
C HIS A 266 17.31 -6.03 2.20
N ARG A 267 18.42 -5.99 1.48
CA ARG A 267 19.50 -6.99 1.53
C ARG A 267 20.22 -7.11 2.88
N CYS A 268 19.94 -6.23 3.83
CA CYS A 268 20.53 -6.25 5.18
C CYS A 268 19.47 -6.24 6.30
N ILE A 269 18.25 -6.74 6.02
CA ILE A 269 17.17 -6.78 7.01
C ILE A 269 17.64 -7.43 8.33
N MET A 270 17.38 -6.76 9.44
CA MET A 270 17.71 -7.20 10.81
C MET A 270 19.21 -7.48 11.05
N SER A 271 20.11 -7.07 10.15
CA SER A 271 21.57 -7.19 10.33
C SER A 271 22.17 -5.97 11.04
N GLY A 272 23.31 -6.18 11.67
CA GLY A 272 24.17 -5.11 12.19
C GLY A 272 24.82 -4.24 11.11
N LYS A 273 24.63 -4.57 9.84
CA LYS A 273 25.20 -3.89 8.68
C LYS A 273 24.19 -2.94 8.01
N GLU A 274 24.71 -2.02 7.25
CA GLU A 274 23.93 -1.08 6.46
C GLU A 274 24.25 -1.29 4.96
N TYR A 275 23.25 -1.79 4.20
CA TYR A 275 23.30 -2.02 2.75
C TYR A 275 24.53 -2.81 2.24
N ASP A 276 25.00 -3.75 3.06
CA ASP A 276 26.05 -4.70 2.72
C ASP A 276 25.49 -5.86 1.87
N ASN A 277 26.25 -6.31 0.90
CA ASN A 277 25.90 -7.45 0.04
C ASN A 277 26.29 -8.82 0.65
N SER A 278 26.73 -8.89 1.89
CA SER A 278 26.94 -10.13 2.60
C SER A 278 25.64 -10.63 3.24
N GLY A 279 25.41 -11.94 3.25
CA GLY A 279 24.23 -12.54 3.88
C GLY A 279 22.92 -12.33 3.11
N LEU A 280 22.95 -12.22 1.79
CA LEU A 280 21.78 -12.02 0.92
C LEU A 280 20.75 -13.14 1.05
N GLU A 281 21.20 -14.40 1.10
CA GLU A 281 20.33 -15.56 1.26
C GLU A 281 19.60 -15.53 2.62
N GLU A 282 20.31 -15.19 3.69
CA GLU A 282 19.73 -15.06 5.02
C GLU A 282 18.71 -13.92 5.07
N SER A 283 18.98 -12.79 4.42
CA SER A 283 18.05 -11.68 4.30
C SER A 283 16.78 -12.08 3.55
N GLU A 284 16.90 -12.81 2.45
CA GLU A 284 15.77 -13.33 1.70
C GLU A 284 14.93 -14.30 2.55
N ASN A 285 15.58 -15.21 3.28
CA ASN A 285 14.90 -16.14 4.18
C ASN A 285 14.13 -15.44 5.28
N LEU A 286 14.67 -14.38 5.88
CA LEU A 286 13.99 -13.59 6.92
C LEU A 286 12.81 -12.79 6.37
N ILE A 287 12.93 -12.20 5.17
CA ILE A 287 11.81 -11.52 4.54
C ILE A 287 10.71 -12.55 4.18
N ASN A 288 11.08 -13.70 3.63
CA ASN A 288 10.14 -14.77 3.33
C ASN A 288 9.44 -15.30 4.59
N LEU A 289 10.14 -15.39 5.73
CA LEU A 289 9.55 -15.70 7.03
C LEU A 289 8.43 -14.70 7.39
N CYS A 290 8.68 -13.40 7.22
CA CYS A 290 7.68 -12.35 7.46
C CYS A 290 6.51 -12.43 6.45
N VAL A 291 6.81 -12.61 5.16
CA VAL A 291 5.80 -12.76 4.10
C VAL A 291 4.88 -13.95 4.39
N ASN A 292 5.43 -15.08 4.83
CA ASN A 292 4.66 -16.28 5.20
C ASN A 292 3.77 -16.06 6.43
N LYS A 293 4.10 -15.11 7.31
CA LYS A 293 3.27 -14.65 8.42
C LYS A 293 2.25 -13.57 8.05
N GLY A 294 2.19 -13.19 6.78
CA GLY A 294 1.19 -12.27 6.25
C GLY A 294 1.63 -10.82 6.14
N PHE A 295 2.93 -10.54 6.23
CA PHE A 295 3.45 -9.19 5.99
C PHE A 295 3.37 -8.81 4.52
N SER A 296 2.99 -7.58 4.28
CA SER A 296 3.17 -6.86 3.02
C SER A 296 4.55 -6.20 2.99
N LEU A 297 4.92 -5.60 1.87
CA LEU A 297 6.29 -5.16 1.63
C LEU A 297 6.41 -3.64 1.53
N ARG A 298 7.46 -3.10 2.13
CA ARG A 298 7.86 -1.70 2.07
C ARG A 298 9.34 -1.62 1.75
N HIS A 299 9.77 -0.53 1.11
CA HIS A 299 11.18 -0.21 1.00
C HIS A 299 11.38 1.29 1.22
N ASP A 300 12.37 1.64 2.04
CA ASP A 300 12.77 3.01 2.28
C ASP A 300 13.83 3.46 1.26
N ALA A 301 13.96 4.77 1.06
CA ALA A 301 14.86 5.37 0.08
C ALA A 301 14.69 4.75 -1.34
N PHE A 302 13.45 4.46 -1.70
CA PHE A 302 13.08 3.89 -2.98
C PHE A 302 13.51 4.79 -4.14
N GLY A 303 14.01 4.19 -5.23
CA GLY A 303 14.54 4.93 -6.37
C GLY A 303 16.00 5.37 -6.24
N MET A 304 16.60 5.32 -5.06
CA MET A 304 18.04 5.64 -4.85
C MET A 304 18.90 4.39 -5.04
N LYS A 305 19.82 4.41 -6.00
CA LYS A 305 20.62 3.22 -6.40
C LYS A 305 21.43 2.58 -5.28
N THR A 306 21.90 3.38 -4.34
CA THR A 306 22.66 2.89 -3.18
C THR A 306 21.82 1.99 -2.29
N TYR A 307 20.56 2.32 -2.12
CA TYR A 307 19.62 1.65 -1.21
C TYR A 307 18.73 0.62 -1.92
N TYR A 308 18.30 0.95 -3.15
CA TYR A 308 17.45 0.09 -3.98
C TYR A 308 18.25 -0.45 -5.16
N SER A 309 18.83 -1.63 -4.98
CA SER A 309 19.75 -2.27 -5.93
C SER A 309 19.06 -3.32 -6.82
N ASN A 310 19.84 -4.02 -7.62
CA ASN A 310 19.33 -5.14 -8.41
C ASN A 310 18.81 -6.30 -7.56
N TRP A 311 19.32 -6.47 -6.33
CA TRP A 311 18.82 -7.50 -5.43
C TRP A 311 17.37 -7.18 -4.99
N GLU A 312 17.11 -5.94 -4.57
CA GLU A 312 15.77 -5.51 -4.16
C GLU A 312 14.79 -5.58 -5.34
N ARG A 313 15.20 -5.18 -6.56
CA ARG A 313 14.39 -5.34 -7.79
C ARG A 313 14.09 -6.81 -8.08
N GLY A 314 15.08 -7.69 -7.92
CA GLY A 314 14.92 -9.14 -8.09
C GLY A 314 13.93 -9.71 -7.10
N TYR A 315 14.07 -9.36 -5.81
CA TYR A 315 13.13 -9.81 -4.77
C TYR A 315 11.70 -9.28 -5.02
N ALA A 316 11.55 -8.01 -5.35
CA ALA A 316 10.25 -7.43 -5.70
C ALA A 316 9.57 -8.20 -6.85
N ALA A 317 10.33 -8.60 -7.87
CA ALA A 317 9.80 -9.37 -8.99
C ALA A 317 9.23 -10.73 -8.57
N THR A 318 9.82 -11.39 -7.54
CA THR A 318 9.31 -12.68 -7.00
C THR A 318 8.00 -12.52 -6.24
N GLN A 319 7.76 -11.35 -5.65
CA GLN A 319 6.56 -11.06 -4.84
C GLN A 319 5.46 -10.31 -5.60
N ARG A 320 5.68 -10.06 -6.89
CA ARG A 320 4.75 -9.33 -7.76
C ARG A 320 3.36 -9.98 -7.73
N PHE A 321 2.33 -9.18 -7.43
CA PHE A 321 0.93 -9.60 -7.26
C PHE A 321 0.69 -10.69 -6.17
N ASN A 322 1.71 -11.00 -5.37
CA ASN A 322 1.59 -11.83 -4.18
C ASN A 322 1.45 -10.99 -2.91
N ARG A 323 2.18 -9.88 -2.84
CA ARG A 323 2.11 -8.91 -1.75
C ARG A 323 2.07 -7.49 -2.32
N PRO A 324 1.28 -6.57 -1.72
CA PRO A 324 1.30 -5.18 -2.12
C PRO A 324 2.61 -4.53 -1.68
N PHE A 325 3.09 -3.59 -2.51
CA PHE A 325 4.27 -2.77 -2.23
C PHE A 325 3.85 -1.37 -1.81
N ILE A 326 4.39 -0.92 -0.68
CA ILE A 326 4.20 0.43 -0.13
C ILE A 326 5.60 1.06 -0.04
N MET A 327 5.87 2.08 -0.84
CA MET A 327 7.21 2.64 -0.97
C MET A 327 7.36 3.97 -0.25
N GLU A 328 8.51 4.12 0.39
CA GLU A 328 8.99 5.37 0.95
C GLU A 328 10.10 5.93 0.06
N GLY A 329 9.91 7.14 -0.48
CA GLY A 329 10.91 7.82 -1.30
C GLY A 329 12.17 8.18 -0.52
N GLY A 330 13.25 8.51 -1.22
CA GLY A 330 14.50 8.96 -0.60
C GLY A 330 14.43 10.41 -0.11
N TRP A 331 15.21 10.74 0.93
CA TRP A 331 15.44 12.10 1.38
C TRP A 331 16.47 12.79 0.47
N VAL A 332 16.01 13.30 -0.67
CA VAL A 332 16.88 13.79 -1.73
C VAL A 332 17.24 15.27 -1.57
N GLU A 333 16.24 16.11 -1.31
CA GLU A 333 16.45 17.54 -1.18
C GLU A 333 17.04 17.93 0.16
N SER A 334 16.59 17.33 1.25
CA SER A 334 16.96 17.75 2.61
C SER A 334 18.29 17.18 3.11
N SER A 335 18.65 15.95 2.70
CA SER A 335 19.81 15.24 3.28
C SER A 335 20.77 14.66 2.26
N HIS A 336 20.32 14.36 1.06
CA HIS A 336 21.07 13.60 0.07
C HIS A 336 21.31 14.38 -1.24
N GLY A 337 21.19 15.71 -1.21
CA GLY A 337 21.40 16.55 -2.39
C GLY A 337 22.74 16.33 -3.13
N GLY A 338 23.76 15.80 -2.43
CA GLY A 338 25.02 15.33 -3.02
C GLY A 338 24.94 13.98 -3.70
N SER A 339 23.98 13.13 -3.34
CA SER A 339 23.88 11.75 -3.84
C SER A 339 23.12 11.64 -5.17
N ILE A 340 22.33 12.64 -5.57
CA ILE A 340 21.65 12.61 -6.87
C ILE A 340 22.61 12.41 -8.03
N LYS A 341 23.82 13.01 -7.97
CA LYS A 341 24.87 12.81 -8.97
C LYS A 341 25.46 11.41 -8.91
N GLY A 342 25.67 10.87 -7.71
CA GLY A 342 26.13 9.50 -7.48
C GLY A 342 25.13 8.46 -8.02
N ASP A 343 23.84 8.76 -7.94
CA ASP A 343 22.77 7.95 -8.50
C ASP A 343 22.56 8.17 -10.01
N GLY A 344 23.26 9.13 -10.62
CA GLY A 344 23.23 9.40 -12.04
C GLY A 344 22.13 10.35 -12.48
N TYR A 345 21.54 11.12 -11.56
CA TYR A 345 20.53 12.13 -11.83
C TYR A 345 21.15 13.53 -11.93
N ALA A 346 20.67 14.35 -12.85
CA ALA A 346 21.13 15.72 -13.04
C ALA A 346 20.38 16.74 -12.15
N ASN A 347 19.14 16.44 -11.78
CA ASN A 347 18.25 17.33 -11.02
C ASN A 347 17.12 16.55 -10.32
N PHE A 348 16.37 17.23 -9.46
CA PHE A 348 15.28 16.61 -8.69
C PHE A 348 14.11 16.10 -9.56
N ALA A 349 13.83 16.70 -10.70
CA ALA A 349 12.79 16.21 -11.60
C ALA A 349 13.16 14.81 -12.14
N GLU A 350 14.43 14.58 -12.44
CA GLU A 350 14.92 13.27 -12.86
C GLU A 350 14.88 12.24 -11.72
N VAL A 351 15.15 12.65 -10.48
CA VAL A 351 14.99 11.78 -9.31
C VAL A 351 13.53 11.34 -9.17
N ARG A 352 12.59 12.30 -9.21
CA ARG A 352 11.15 11.98 -9.09
C ARG A 352 10.65 11.10 -10.24
N GLN A 353 11.15 11.35 -11.45
CA GLN A 353 10.87 10.45 -12.59
C GLN A 353 11.45 9.05 -12.35
N GLY A 354 12.65 8.94 -11.82
CA GLY A 354 13.29 7.66 -11.48
C GLY A 354 12.50 6.88 -10.42
N GLU A 355 12.07 7.54 -9.34
CA GLU A 355 11.20 6.93 -8.32
C GLU A 355 9.87 6.45 -8.91
N PHE A 356 9.26 7.26 -9.78
CA PHE A 356 8.02 6.91 -10.46
C PHE A 356 8.19 5.69 -11.39
N ASP A 357 9.27 5.64 -12.14
CA ASP A 357 9.55 4.54 -13.07
C ASP A 357 9.87 3.24 -12.32
N GLU A 358 10.60 3.31 -11.21
CA GLU A 358 10.81 2.18 -10.31
C GLU A 358 9.49 1.70 -9.68
N ALA A 359 8.62 2.63 -9.26
CA ALA A 359 7.31 2.29 -8.71
C ALA A 359 6.44 1.54 -9.73
N LYS A 360 6.47 1.97 -10.99
CA LYS A 360 5.80 1.29 -12.09
C LYS A 360 6.40 -0.09 -12.35
N GLY A 361 7.73 -0.20 -12.35
CA GLY A 361 8.47 -1.46 -12.53
C GLY A 361 8.17 -2.49 -11.44
N ALA A 362 8.04 -2.05 -10.19
CA ALA A 362 7.71 -2.89 -9.04
C ALA A 362 6.20 -3.11 -8.85
N ASN A 363 5.32 -2.51 -9.68
CA ASN A 363 3.85 -2.57 -9.54
C ASN A 363 3.35 -2.06 -8.18
N VAL A 364 3.89 -0.94 -7.71
CA VAL A 364 3.65 -0.38 -6.38
C VAL A 364 2.19 0.02 -6.19
N ASN A 365 1.63 -0.33 -5.05
CA ASN A 365 0.27 0.05 -4.65
C ASN A 365 0.20 1.45 -4.03
N MET A 366 1.19 1.82 -3.22
CA MET A 366 1.25 3.10 -2.52
C MET A 366 2.66 3.69 -2.59
N MET A 367 2.75 4.99 -2.80
CA MET A 367 3.98 5.78 -2.67
C MET A 367 3.78 6.88 -1.64
N ASP A 368 4.82 7.29 -0.96
CA ASP A 368 4.73 8.44 -0.09
C ASP A 368 5.33 9.72 -0.73
N LEU A 369 4.77 10.84 -0.28
CA LEU A 369 5.21 12.18 -0.67
C LEU A 369 6.39 12.65 0.20
N ARG A 370 6.84 11.84 1.14
CA ARG A 370 7.80 12.17 2.19
C ARG A 370 7.34 13.37 3.05
N PHE A 371 8.14 13.73 4.00
CA PHE A 371 7.86 14.77 4.96
C PHE A 371 8.57 16.07 4.59
N ASP A 372 7.89 17.20 4.80
CA ASP A 372 8.48 18.51 4.75
C ASP A 372 8.53 19.12 6.15
N SER A 373 9.75 19.38 6.63
CA SER A 373 9.95 20.27 7.79
C SER A 373 9.84 21.74 7.40
N ASN A 374 9.95 22.02 6.12
CA ASN A 374 9.78 23.34 5.51
C ASN A 374 9.05 23.16 4.18
N VAL A 375 7.78 23.57 4.12
CA VAL A 375 6.89 23.45 2.95
C VAL A 375 7.44 24.09 1.67
N ASN A 376 8.43 24.94 1.76
CA ASN A 376 9.00 25.62 0.61
C ASN A 376 10.26 24.94 0.04
N SER A 377 10.79 23.90 0.64
CA SER A 377 12.05 23.30 0.26
C SER A 377 12.21 21.82 0.62
N GLY A 378 11.15 21.09 0.88
CA GLY A 378 11.24 19.69 1.27
C GLY A 378 10.82 18.72 0.17
N GLU A 379 10.68 17.45 0.55
CA GLU A 379 10.43 16.37 -0.39
C GLU A 379 9.02 16.45 -1.00
N THR A 380 7.99 16.80 -0.21
CA THR A 380 6.62 17.04 -0.72
C THR A 380 6.61 18.20 -1.70
N HIS A 381 7.38 19.28 -1.39
CA HIS A 381 7.53 20.43 -2.29
C HIS A 381 8.12 20.01 -3.64
N SER A 382 9.12 19.14 -3.65
CA SER A 382 9.71 18.61 -4.88
C SER A 382 8.66 17.88 -5.75
N TRP A 383 7.82 17.01 -5.15
CA TRP A 383 6.75 16.34 -5.89
C TRP A 383 5.75 17.33 -6.51
N PHE A 384 5.32 18.35 -5.77
CA PHE A 384 4.31 19.29 -6.26
C PHE A 384 4.87 20.40 -7.15
N ASN A 385 6.15 20.74 -7.06
CA ASN A 385 6.74 21.82 -7.86
C ASN A 385 7.54 21.34 -9.06
N THR A 386 8.24 20.21 -8.96
CA THR A 386 9.06 19.70 -10.07
C THR A 386 8.43 18.52 -10.81
N ALA A 387 7.51 17.80 -10.18
CA ALA A 387 6.95 16.55 -10.71
C ALA A 387 5.43 16.41 -10.48
N PHE A 388 4.69 17.51 -10.43
CA PHE A 388 3.27 17.48 -10.11
C PHE A 388 2.43 16.68 -11.14
N ASN A 389 2.86 16.66 -12.39
CA ASN A 389 2.28 15.78 -13.40
C ASN A 389 2.39 14.29 -13.02
N LEU A 390 3.49 13.87 -12.34
CA LEU A 390 3.66 12.49 -11.86
C LEU A 390 2.77 12.19 -10.66
N VAL A 391 2.52 13.16 -9.77
CA VAL A 391 1.55 13.03 -8.67
C VAL A 391 0.17 12.68 -9.24
N LYS A 392 -0.30 13.45 -10.24
CA LYS A 392 -1.57 13.19 -10.94
C LYS A 392 -1.56 11.88 -11.73
N LYS A 393 -0.44 11.57 -12.38
CA LYS A 393 -0.29 10.35 -13.15
C LYS A 393 -0.32 9.10 -12.27
N PHE A 394 0.24 9.15 -11.05
CA PHE A 394 0.13 8.04 -10.11
C PHE A 394 -1.32 7.80 -9.66
N ILE A 395 -2.14 8.86 -9.50
CA ILE A 395 -3.57 8.71 -9.25
C ILE A 395 -4.26 7.95 -10.39
N ALA A 396 -3.85 8.20 -11.63
CA ALA A 396 -4.45 7.60 -12.82
C ALA A 396 -3.97 6.16 -13.11
N GLU A 397 -2.73 5.84 -12.81
CA GLU A 397 -2.04 4.61 -13.23
C GLU A 397 -1.49 3.77 -12.07
N GLY A 398 -1.26 4.35 -10.88
CA GLY A 398 -0.71 3.67 -9.71
C GLY A 398 -1.74 2.79 -8.99
N GLY A 399 -1.23 1.87 -8.15
CA GLY A 399 -2.10 0.99 -7.39
C GLY A 399 -3.05 0.17 -8.26
N TYR A 400 -4.31 0.05 -7.84
CA TYR A 400 -5.33 -0.67 -8.60
C TYR A 400 -6.58 0.19 -8.82
N ARG A 401 -7.19 0.08 -10.00
CA ARG A 401 -8.41 0.78 -10.40
C ARG A 401 -9.31 -0.20 -11.13
N LEU A 402 -10.27 -0.77 -10.41
CA LEU A 402 -11.10 -1.85 -10.91
C LEU A 402 -12.40 -1.31 -11.49
N TYR A 403 -12.82 -1.83 -12.64
CA TYR A 403 -14.14 -1.55 -13.19
C TYR A 403 -14.64 -2.72 -14.03
N PRO A 404 -15.97 -2.95 -14.09
CA PRO A 404 -16.54 -3.91 -15.00
C PRO A 404 -16.64 -3.27 -16.38
N ASP A 405 -15.79 -3.66 -17.32
CA ASP A 405 -15.81 -3.06 -18.65
C ASP A 405 -17.02 -3.46 -19.48
N LYS A 406 -17.63 -4.61 -19.16
CA LYS A 406 -18.80 -5.15 -19.86
C LYS A 406 -19.61 -6.04 -18.92
N VAL A 407 -20.94 -5.85 -18.89
CA VAL A 407 -21.87 -6.65 -18.08
C VAL A 407 -23.10 -6.98 -18.89
N SER A 408 -23.53 -8.24 -18.89
CA SER A 408 -24.76 -8.73 -19.52
C SER A 408 -25.76 -9.14 -18.43
N VAL A 409 -26.92 -8.49 -18.36
CA VAL A 409 -27.95 -8.71 -17.34
C VAL A 409 -29.34 -8.84 -18.00
N PRO A 410 -30.25 -9.65 -17.43
CA PRO A 410 -31.62 -9.76 -17.95
C PRO A 410 -32.45 -8.51 -17.65
N THR A 411 -33.31 -8.09 -18.59
CA THR A 411 -34.23 -6.96 -18.42
C THR A 411 -35.59 -7.37 -17.82
N SER A 412 -35.91 -8.66 -17.82
CA SER A 412 -37.11 -9.23 -17.18
C SER A 412 -36.77 -10.57 -16.58
N VAL A 413 -37.20 -10.81 -15.36
CA VAL A 413 -36.93 -12.04 -14.59
C VAL A 413 -38.21 -12.43 -13.83
N THR A 414 -38.30 -13.70 -13.42
CA THR A 414 -39.43 -14.20 -12.62
C THR A 414 -38.99 -14.42 -11.19
N THR A 415 -39.83 -14.08 -10.22
CA THR A 415 -39.63 -14.40 -8.80
C THR A 415 -39.30 -15.87 -8.63
N GLY A 416 -38.22 -16.21 -7.91
CA GLY A 416 -37.73 -17.59 -7.76
C GLY A 416 -37.04 -18.15 -9.01
N GLY A 417 -37.07 -17.44 -10.14
CA GLY A 417 -36.44 -17.86 -11.39
C GLY A 417 -34.89 -17.81 -11.33
N LYS A 418 -34.28 -18.53 -12.26
CA LYS A 418 -32.81 -18.50 -12.45
C LYS A 418 -32.40 -17.26 -13.24
N VAL A 419 -31.35 -16.63 -12.78
CA VAL A 419 -30.67 -15.48 -13.41
C VAL A 419 -29.30 -15.92 -13.83
N SER A 420 -28.87 -15.48 -15.01
CA SER A 420 -27.50 -15.65 -15.50
C SER A 420 -26.95 -14.28 -15.90
N ILE A 421 -25.86 -13.87 -15.28
CA ILE A 421 -25.15 -12.59 -15.52
C ILE A 421 -23.75 -12.92 -15.99
N THR A 422 -23.37 -12.37 -17.16
CA THR A 422 -21.97 -12.40 -17.58
C THR A 422 -21.34 -11.03 -17.30
N HIS A 423 -20.17 -11.02 -16.68
CA HIS A 423 -19.46 -9.78 -16.37
C HIS A 423 -17.96 -9.93 -16.58
N ARG A 424 -17.33 -8.88 -17.09
CA ARG A 424 -15.91 -8.82 -17.33
C ARG A 424 -15.29 -7.63 -16.57
N TRP A 425 -14.18 -7.89 -15.90
CA TRP A 425 -13.48 -6.91 -15.07
C TRP A 425 -12.09 -6.61 -15.59
N SER A 426 -11.73 -5.34 -15.54
CA SER A 426 -10.44 -4.80 -15.91
C SER A 426 -9.84 -4.01 -14.76
N ASN A 427 -8.51 -4.00 -14.69
CA ASN A 427 -7.73 -3.16 -13.80
C ASN A 427 -6.95 -2.14 -14.63
N LEU A 428 -7.18 -0.85 -14.38
CA LEU A 428 -6.49 0.26 -15.06
C LEU A 428 -5.14 0.59 -14.43
N GLY A 429 -4.95 0.23 -13.15
CA GLY A 429 -3.73 0.47 -12.40
C GLY A 429 -2.69 -0.62 -12.62
N TRP A 430 -1.41 -0.28 -12.43
CA TRP A 430 -0.32 -1.25 -12.56
C TRP A 430 -0.13 -2.17 -11.35
N GLY A 431 -0.66 -1.79 -10.18
CA GLY A 431 -0.71 -2.62 -8.99
C GLY A 431 -1.88 -3.62 -9.03
N TYR A 432 -2.23 -4.18 -7.89
CA TYR A 432 -3.33 -5.14 -7.77
C TYR A 432 -4.11 -4.93 -6.47
N CYS A 433 -5.35 -5.40 -6.42
CA CYS A 433 -6.17 -5.40 -5.21
C CYS A 433 -5.78 -6.59 -4.32
N PRO A 434 -5.10 -6.40 -3.18
CA PRO A 434 -4.46 -7.49 -2.45
C PRO A 434 -5.42 -8.29 -1.56
N THR A 435 -6.52 -8.81 -2.13
CA THR A 435 -7.51 -9.60 -1.37
C THR A 435 -6.96 -10.92 -0.84
N ASN A 436 -5.78 -11.34 -1.34
CA ASN A 436 -5.06 -12.55 -0.92
C ASN A 436 -4.24 -12.41 0.37
N ILE A 437 -4.09 -11.19 0.93
CA ILE A 437 -3.40 -11.04 2.21
C ILE A 437 -4.27 -11.58 3.37
N PRO A 438 -3.67 -12.14 4.44
CA PRO A 438 -4.42 -12.75 5.53
C PRO A 438 -5.41 -11.81 6.22
N GLN A 439 -5.05 -10.51 6.38
CA GLN A 439 -5.90 -9.51 7.01
C GLN A 439 -7.20 -9.22 6.23
N TRP A 440 -7.20 -9.52 4.93
CA TRP A 440 -8.39 -9.35 4.09
C TRP A 440 -9.06 -10.66 3.74
N ASN A 441 -8.32 -11.76 3.63
CA ASN A 441 -8.83 -13.12 3.43
C ASN A 441 -10.01 -13.19 2.43
N GLN A 442 -9.84 -12.59 1.25
CA GLN A 442 -10.84 -12.54 0.17
C GLN A 442 -12.19 -11.90 0.57
N LYS A 443 -12.22 -11.01 1.57
CA LYS A 443 -13.47 -10.37 2.05
C LYS A 443 -14.16 -9.47 1.04
N TYR A 444 -13.41 -8.94 0.06
CA TYR A 444 -13.99 -8.12 -1.00
C TYR A 444 -14.46 -8.99 -2.15
N LYS A 445 -15.75 -8.87 -2.50
CA LYS A 445 -16.43 -9.69 -3.48
C LYS A 445 -17.21 -8.86 -4.48
N VAL A 446 -17.44 -9.41 -5.67
CA VAL A 446 -18.43 -8.86 -6.60
C VAL A 446 -19.83 -9.16 -6.08
N ALA A 447 -20.67 -8.15 -6.05
CA ALA A 447 -22.09 -8.34 -5.77
C ALA A 447 -22.95 -7.66 -6.83
N PHE A 448 -24.08 -8.29 -7.17
CA PHE A 448 -25.14 -7.68 -7.94
C PHE A 448 -26.28 -7.31 -7.01
N ALA A 449 -26.91 -6.16 -7.25
CA ALA A 449 -28.03 -5.70 -6.45
C ALA A 449 -29.22 -5.33 -7.33
N LEU A 450 -30.43 -5.49 -6.75
CA LEU A 450 -31.62 -4.83 -7.22
C LEU A 450 -31.83 -3.60 -6.37
N LEU A 451 -31.72 -2.42 -6.98
CA LEU A 451 -31.94 -1.14 -6.32
C LEU A 451 -33.40 -0.71 -6.47
N ASP A 452 -33.93 -0.10 -5.42
CA ASP A 452 -35.21 0.65 -5.52
C ASP A 452 -35.04 1.83 -6.49
N LYS A 453 -35.99 2.00 -7.42
CA LYS A 453 -35.91 3.01 -8.48
C LYS A 453 -35.97 4.46 -7.97
N THR A 454 -36.50 4.69 -6.78
CA THR A 454 -36.70 6.03 -6.22
C THR A 454 -35.54 6.40 -5.30
N THR A 455 -35.15 5.48 -4.43
CA THR A 455 -34.12 5.73 -3.41
C THR A 455 -32.73 5.35 -3.87
N GLU A 456 -32.62 4.56 -4.93
CA GLU A 456 -31.37 3.97 -5.44
C GLU A 456 -30.63 3.10 -4.39
N GLN A 457 -31.36 2.69 -3.34
CA GLN A 457 -30.82 1.83 -2.28
C GLN A 457 -30.94 0.35 -2.66
N PRO A 458 -29.99 -0.50 -2.29
CA PRO A 458 -30.07 -1.93 -2.53
C PRO A 458 -31.18 -2.57 -1.68
N VAL A 459 -32.16 -3.16 -2.35
CA VAL A 459 -33.25 -3.93 -1.71
C VAL A 459 -32.87 -5.40 -1.60
N TYR A 460 -32.13 -5.91 -2.59
CA TYR A 460 -31.64 -7.28 -2.63
C TYR A 460 -30.20 -7.29 -3.13
N THR A 461 -29.35 -8.09 -2.51
CA THR A 461 -27.94 -8.23 -2.86
C THR A 461 -27.59 -9.71 -3.06
N PHE A 462 -26.86 -10.01 -4.14
CA PHE A 462 -26.43 -11.36 -4.53
C PHE A 462 -24.91 -11.36 -4.70
N VAL A 463 -24.21 -11.99 -3.77
CA VAL A 463 -22.74 -12.04 -3.76
C VAL A 463 -22.23 -13.16 -4.65
N ASN A 464 -21.36 -12.85 -5.59
CA ASN A 464 -20.63 -13.82 -6.39
C ASN A 464 -19.29 -14.17 -5.70
N GLU A 465 -19.18 -15.40 -5.20
CA GLU A 465 -18.01 -15.88 -4.46
C GLU A 465 -16.82 -16.27 -5.36
N GLU A 466 -17.07 -16.51 -6.65
CA GLU A 466 -16.04 -16.99 -7.60
C GLU A 466 -14.92 -15.98 -7.86
N PRO A 467 -15.19 -14.68 -8.15
CA PRO A 467 -14.15 -13.74 -8.52
C PRO A 467 -13.18 -13.47 -7.36
N ARG A 468 -11.89 -13.56 -7.67
CA ARG A 468 -10.82 -13.16 -6.78
C ARG A 468 -10.21 -11.87 -7.31
N LEU A 469 -10.39 -10.75 -6.60
CA LEU A 469 -9.96 -9.43 -7.07
C LEU A 469 -8.42 -9.34 -7.20
N CYS A 470 -7.68 -10.14 -6.44
CA CYS A 470 -6.23 -10.21 -6.52
C CYS A 470 -5.70 -10.78 -7.86
N ASP A 471 -6.56 -11.47 -8.62
CA ASP A 471 -6.19 -12.02 -9.93
C ASP A 471 -6.42 -11.02 -11.09
N TRP A 472 -6.97 -9.82 -10.79
CA TRP A 472 -7.26 -8.79 -11.79
C TRP A 472 -6.07 -7.84 -11.93
N VAL A 473 -5.20 -8.16 -12.88
CA VAL A 473 -4.01 -7.38 -13.17
C VAL A 473 -4.16 -6.61 -14.48
N HIS A 474 -3.41 -5.53 -14.61
CA HIS A 474 -3.44 -4.66 -15.78
C HIS A 474 -3.22 -5.45 -17.09
N GLY A 475 -4.05 -5.18 -18.08
CA GLY A 475 -3.95 -5.82 -19.40
C GLY A 475 -4.44 -7.28 -19.46
N SER A 476 -5.03 -7.83 -18.39
CA SER A 476 -5.57 -9.20 -18.32
C SER A 476 -7.00 -9.23 -17.80
N PRO A 477 -7.99 -8.78 -18.59
CA PRO A 477 -9.39 -8.80 -18.16
C PRO A 477 -9.87 -10.21 -17.82
N LYS A 478 -10.76 -10.31 -16.82
CA LYS A 478 -11.34 -11.59 -16.37
C LYS A 478 -12.84 -11.60 -16.59
N THR A 479 -13.36 -12.65 -17.26
CA THR A 479 -14.79 -12.85 -17.52
C THR A 479 -15.32 -13.96 -16.62
N TYR A 480 -16.50 -13.73 -16.06
CA TYR A 480 -17.22 -14.64 -15.20
C TYR A 480 -18.66 -14.79 -15.67
N ASN A 481 -19.27 -15.95 -15.39
CA ASN A 481 -20.68 -16.19 -15.57
C ASN A 481 -21.29 -16.56 -14.21
N TYR A 482 -22.09 -15.65 -13.66
CA TYR A 482 -22.71 -15.83 -12.36
C TYR A 482 -24.17 -16.26 -12.52
N GLN A 483 -24.51 -17.41 -11.94
CA GLN A 483 -25.85 -17.98 -11.96
C GLN A 483 -26.40 -18.11 -10.55
N PHE A 484 -27.62 -17.62 -10.33
CA PHE A 484 -28.30 -17.68 -9.03
C PHE A 484 -29.81 -17.66 -9.21
N SER A 485 -30.55 -17.83 -8.12
CA SER A 485 -32.04 -17.79 -8.11
C SER A 485 -32.52 -16.56 -7.35
N LEU A 486 -33.54 -15.89 -7.88
CA LEU A 486 -34.17 -14.71 -7.24
C LEU A 486 -35.12 -15.14 -6.10
N THR A 487 -34.64 -15.97 -5.18
CA THR A 487 -35.45 -16.42 -4.04
C THR A 487 -35.69 -15.27 -3.07
N GLY A 488 -36.94 -15.06 -2.67
CA GLY A 488 -37.33 -14.02 -1.71
C GLY A 488 -37.44 -12.62 -2.31
N VAL A 489 -37.27 -12.46 -3.63
CA VAL A 489 -37.45 -11.19 -4.33
C VAL A 489 -38.92 -10.96 -4.66
N ASN A 490 -39.46 -9.81 -4.30
CA ASN A 490 -40.85 -9.43 -4.64
C ASN A 490 -40.95 -8.98 -6.10
N SER A 491 -42.14 -9.15 -6.69
CA SER A 491 -42.43 -8.56 -8.01
C SER A 491 -42.36 -7.03 -7.95
N GLY A 492 -41.84 -6.43 -8.99
CA GLY A 492 -41.68 -4.97 -9.04
C GLY A 492 -40.69 -4.50 -10.12
N GLU A 493 -40.51 -3.19 -10.17
CA GLU A 493 -39.54 -2.52 -11.04
C GLU A 493 -38.33 -2.13 -10.23
N TYR A 494 -37.15 -2.53 -10.69
CA TYR A 494 -35.87 -2.29 -10.02
C TYR A 494 -34.82 -1.81 -11.02
N ILE A 495 -33.64 -1.45 -10.50
CA ILE A 495 -32.43 -1.20 -11.29
C ILE A 495 -31.41 -2.29 -10.95
N TRP A 496 -30.88 -3.00 -11.95
CA TRP A 496 -29.66 -3.78 -11.75
C TRP A 496 -28.48 -2.88 -11.45
N ALA A 497 -27.71 -3.24 -10.43
CA ALA A 497 -26.45 -2.61 -10.12
C ALA A 497 -25.39 -3.67 -9.79
N VAL A 498 -24.12 -3.25 -9.89
CA VAL A 498 -22.96 -4.06 -9.50
C VAL A 498 -22.07 -3.28 -8.56
N GLY A 499 -21.48 -3.95 -7.57
CA GLY A 499 -20.60 -3.39 -6.58
C GLY A 499 -19.47 -4.32 -6.20
N LEU A 500 -18.43 -3.76 -5.56
CA LEU A 500 -17.37 -4.51 -4.89
C LEU A 500 -17.56 -4.35 -3.38
N VAL A 501 -18.16 -5.34 -2.75
CA VAL A 501 -18.65 -5.29 -1.38
C VAL A 501 -17.66 -5.89 -0.38
N ASP A 502 -17.68 -5.41 0.86
CA ASP A 502 -16.99 -6.03 2.01
C ASP A 502 -17.98 -6.98 2.70
N THR A 503 -17.77 -8.28 2.57
CA THR A 503 -18.64 -9.31 3.16
C THR A 503 -18.58 -9.36 4.69
N THR A 504 -17.62 -8.68 5.31
CA THR A 504 -17.54 -8.54 6.76
C THR A 504 -18.32 -7.34 7.30
N LYS A 505 -18.94 -6.54 6.40
CA LYS A 505 -19.69 -5.32 6.70
C LYS A 505 -21.07 -5.30 6.07
N ASP A 506 -21.80 -6.35 6.25
CA ASP A 506 -23.17 -6.50 5.70
C ASP A 506 -23.26 -6.20 4.20
N ASN A 507 -22.24 -6.59 3.45
CA ASN A 507 -22.10 -6.34 2.02
C ASN A 507 -22.19 -4.85 1.61
N ALA A 508 -21.75 -3.93 2.47
CA ALA A 508 -21.55 -2.55 2.08
C ALA A 508 -20.41 -2.45 1.05
N ILE A 509 -20.46 -1.42 0.20
CA ILE A 509 -19.36 -1.16 -0.75
C ILE A 509 -18.04 -1.01 0.00
N GLY A 510 -17.06 -1.81 -0.38
CA GLY A 510 -15.72 -1.83 0.24
C GLY A 510 -14.61 -1.36 -0.68
N ILE A 511 -14.84 -1.40 -2.00
CA ILE A 511 -13.94 -0.93 -3.05
C ILE A 511 -14.72 -0.07 -4.03
N GLU A 512 -14.29 1.17 -4.25
CA GLU A 512 -14.86 2.06 -5.25
C GLU A 512 -14.56 1.55 -6.67
N ILE A 513 -15.57 1.49 -7.51
CA ILE A 513 -15.45 1.14 -8.92
C ILE A 513 -14.97 2.35 -9.72
N SER A 514 -14.01 2.16 -10.63
CA SER A 514 -13.48 3.18 -11.53
C SER A 514 -14.39 3.41 -12.75
N ALA A 515 -15.66 3.73 -12.54
CA ALA A 515 -16.62 4.06 -13.58
C ALA A 515 -16.84 5.57 -13.67
N LYS A 516 -16.95 6.09 -14.91
CA LYS A 516 -17.12 7.53 -15.16
C LYS A 516 -18.50 8.04 -14.75
N ASP A 517 -19.52 7.24 -15.02
CA ASP A 517 -20.92 7.59 -14.83
C ASP A 517 -21.68 6.42 -14.19
N GLY A 518 -22.86 6.69 -13.64
CA GLY A 518 -23.79 5.66 -13.17
C GLY A 518 -23.58 5.16 -11.73
N LEU A 519 -22.63 5.73 -10.99
CA LEU A 519 -22.46 5.39 -9.56
C LEU A 519 -23.55 6.06 -8.71
N THR A 520 -24.11 5.31 -7.75
CA THR A 520 -24.92 5.86 -6.67
C THR A 520 -24.03 6.53 -5.62
N ASP A 521 -24.62 7.29 -4.69
CA ASP A 521 -23.90 7.91 -3.58
C ASP A 521 -23.19 6.88 -2.69
N GLU A 522 -23.74 5.66 -2.59
CA GLU A 522 -23.12 4.55 -1.84
C GLU A 522 -22.07 3.77 -2.65
N GLY A 523 -21.88 4.06 -3.93
CA GLY A 523 -20.87 3.45 -4.79
C GLY A 523 -21.33 2.24 -5.60
N TRP A 524 -22.63 1.93 -5.67
CA TRP A 524 -23.17 0.95 -6.59
C TRP A 524 -23.19 1.49 -8.02
N LEU A 525 -22.70 0.72 -8.98
CA LEU A 525 -22.77 1.05 -10.40
C LEU A 525 -24.07 0.55 -11.01
N LYS A 526 -24.96 1.48 -11.38
CA LYS A 526 -26.23 1.19 -12.06
C LYS A 526 -25.98 0.66 -13.46
N LEU A 527 -26.68 -0.38 -13.84
CA LEU A 527 -26.56 -1.06 -15.15
C LEU A 527 -27.77 -0.78 -16.05
N THR A 528 -28.93 -1.26 -15.69
CA THR A 528 -30.17 -1.12 -16.46
C THR A 528 -31.39 -1.41 -15.60
N ASP A 529 -32.57 -0.94 -16.07
CA ASP A 529 -33.87 -1.30 -15.48
C ASP A 529 -34.18 -2.78 -15.66
N VAL A 530 -34.91 -3.34 -14.69
CA VAL A 530 -35.39 -4.71 -14.71
C VAL A 530 -36.75 -4.86 -14.09
N THR A 531 -37.62 -5.66 -14.74
CA THR A 531 -38.96 -6.03 -14.23
C THR A 531 -38.88 -7.43 -13.61
N VAL A 532 -39.21 -7.55 -12.32
CA VAL A 532 -39.39 -8.83 -11.62
C VAL A 532 -40.89 -9.16 -11.62
N ARG A 533 -41.29 -10.33 -12.17
CA ARG A 533 -42.67 -10.77 -12.33
C ARG A 533 -42.99 -11.91 -11.38
#